data_c7690d6402bb8dbb1072edd98c8f04c5
#
_entry.id   c7690d6402bb8dbb1072edd98c8f04c5
#
_cell.length_a   1.000
_cell.length_b   1.000
_cell.length_c   1.000
_cell.angle_alpha   90.00
_cell.angle_beta   90.00
_cell.angle_gamma   90.00
#
_symmetry.space_group_name_H-M   'P 1'
#
loop_
_entity.id
_entity.type
_entity.pdbx_description
1 polymer ?
#
loop_
_entity_poly.entity_id
_entity_poly.type
_entity_poly.pdbx_seq_one_letter_code
_entity_poly.pdbx_strand_id
1 'polypeptide(L)'
;MPKLPRTVNFPVPAKPTRYEIIEGLRITAPVAAGYIPLGLAYGVLVIQLGLPWWLAPALSLSAYSGSAELLVVTLAAQNTPLAVIAVTMLLVNFRLLFFAFSFPLHVIEGRVARLFSMYALVDEAYALTAARPNGWTKPRLLAMQVLFNLTWVTSSLVGVSAGSLIPTQIEGLDFALTALFITLTLDAARTRRALPSVLLAGASFAVTMVVAPTQRLLVALLLFVACLVGRHILHRRGILHSPESAASADEQGQATPEGGAQ
;
A
#
# COMPACT_ATOMS: atom_id res chain seq x y z
N MET A 1 45.56 -29.63 7.28
CA MET A 1 44.24 -29.09 7.61
C MET A 1 43.18 -30.06 7.17
N PRO A 2 42.39 -30.67 8.06
CA PRO A 2 41.32 -31.59 7.67
C PRO A 2 40.21 -30.83 6.98
N LYS A 3 39.77 -31.32 5.80
CA LYS A 3 38.61 -30.76 5.06
C LYS A 3 37.36 -30.99 5.90
N LEU A 4 36.67 -29.89 6.28
CA LEU A 4 35.35 -29.97 6.89
C LEU A 4 34.41 -30.80 6.01
N PRO A 5 33.58 -31.67 6.58
CA PRO A 5 32.64 -32.47 5.81
C PRO A 5 31.65 -31.54 5.13
N ARG A 6 31.39 -31.74 3.82
CA ARG A 6 30.34 -31.06 3.08
C ARG A 6 29.02 -31.27 3.84
N THR A 7 28.41 -30.20 4.27
CA THR A 7 27.04 -30.22 4.82
C THR A 7 26.14 -30.87 3.78
N VAL A 8 25.69 -32.09 4.07
CA VAL A 8 24.71 -32.79 3.25
C VAL A 8 23.40 -32.04 3.39
N ASN A 9 23.09 -31.25 2.38
CA ASN A 9 21.82 -30.55 2.29
C ASN A 9 20.73 -31.58 1.97
N PHE A 10 20.12 -32.16 3.00
CA PHE A 10 18.93 -32.99 2.81
C PHE A 10 17.82 -32.05 2.23
N PRO A 11 17.22 -32.41 1.07
CA PRO A 11 16.10 -31.65 0.55
C PRO A 11 14.96 -31.73 1.59
N VAL A 12 14.62 -30.60 2.17
CA VAL A 12 13.42 -30.49 3.04
C VAL A 12 12.23 -30.93 2.18
N PRO A 13 11.48 -31.98 2.57
CA PRO A 13 10.36 -32.45 1.75
C PRO A 13 9.40 -31.29 1.48
N ALA A 14 9.10 -31.07 0.20
CA ALA A 14 8.16 -30.04 -0.21
C ALA A 14 6.81 -30.29 0.46
N LYS A 15 6.32 -29.31 1.23
CA LYS A 15 5.03 -29.43 1.88
C LYS A 15 3.92 -29.57 0.82
N PRO A 16 2.84 -30.33 1.09
CA PRO A 16 1.76 -30.49 0.13
C PRO A 16 1.13 -29.14 -0.24
N THR A 17 0.77 -28.97 -1.50
CA THR A 17 0.20 -27.72 -2.04
C THR A 17 -0.99 -27.20 -1.20
N ARG A 18 -1.82 -28.10 -0.70
CA ARG A 18 -2.96 -27.74 0.18
C ARG A 18 -2.51 -27.06 1.46
N TYR A 19 -1.43 -27.52 2.06
CA TYR A 19 -0.87 -26.90 3.26
C TYR A 19 -0.38 -25.47 2.98
N GLU A 20 0.29 -25.28 1.85
CA GLU A 20 0.79 -23.96 1.44
C GLU A 20 -0.33 -22.97 1.17
N ILE A 21 -1.43 -23.42 0.55
CA ILE A 21 -2.63 -22.60 0.32
C ILE A 21 -3.26 -22.20 1.68
N ILE A 22 -3.51 -23.16 2.55
CA ILE A 22 -4.12 -22.90 3.87
C ILE A 22 -3.26 -21.94 4.69
N GLU A 23 -1.95 -22.12 4.67
CA GLU A 23 -1.03 -21.23 5.38
C GLU A 23 -1.04 -19.82 4.79
N GLY A 24 -1.09 -19.70 3.44
CA GLY A 24 -1.28 -18.40 2.77
C GLY A 24 -2.57 -17.70 3.20
N LEU A 25 -3.69 -18.41 3.19
CA LEU A 25 -4.98 -17.88 3.65
C LEU A 25 -4.96 -17.48 5.13
N ARG A 26 -4.37 -18.32 5.99
CA ARG A 26 -4.28 -18.06 7.44
C ARG A 26 -3.47 -16.80 7.76
N ILE A 27 -2.34 -16.62 7.09
CA ILE A 27 -1.49 -15.44 7.27
C ILE A 27 -2.20 -14.17 6.80
N THR A 28 -2.96 -14.28 5.72
CA THR A 28 -3.61 -13.15 5.05
C THR A 28 -4.93 -12.75 5.68
N ALA A 29 -5.69 -13.70 6.25
CA ALA A 29 -7.04 -13.47 6.73
C ALA A 29 -7.20 -12.27 7.70
N PRO A 30 -6.29 -12.03 8.68
CA PRO A 30 -6.42 -10.87 9.56
C PRO A 30 -6.30 -9.54 8.83
N VAL A 31 -5.41 -9.47 7.83
CA VAL A 31 -5.19 -8.26 7.03
C VAL A 31 -6.35 -8.08 6.04
N ALA A 32 -6.79 -9.17 5.39
CA ALA A 32 -7.93 -9.15 4.49
C ALA A 32 -9.23 -8.73 5.18
N ALA A 33 -9.42 -9.07 6.45
CA ALA A 33 -10.57 -8.61 7.22
C ALA A 33 -10.65 -7.08 7.31
N GLY A 34 -9.51 -6.38 7.30
CA GLY A 34 -9.44 -4.93 7.22
C GLY A 34 -9.98 -4.34 5.91
N TYR A 35 -10.02 -5.12 4.83
CA TYR A 35 -10.59 -4.70 3.56
C TYR A 35 -12.12 -4.63 3.58
N ILE A 36 -12.78 -5.38 4.47
CA ILE A 36 -14.25 -5.45 4.52
C ILE A 36 -14.86 -4.06 4.76
N PRO A 37 -14.54 -3.34 5.85
CA PRO A 37 -15.11 -2.02 6.09
C PRO A 37 -14.73 -1.01 5.00
N LEU A 38 -13.51 -1.09 4.47
CA LEU A 38 -13.04 -0.19 3.41
C LEU A 38 -13.78 -0.42 2.09
N GLY A 39 -13.94 -1.68 1.67
CA GLY A 39 -14.68 -2.04 0.46
C GLY A 39 -16.17 -1.72 0.56
N LEU A 40 -16.78 -1.94 1.75
CA LEU A 40 -18.15 -1.51 2.03
C LEU A 40 -18.31 0.00 1.85
N ALA A 41 -17.43 0.78 2.49
CA ALA A 41 -17.44 2.24 2.40
C ALA A 41 -17.25 2.72 0.95
N TYR A 42 -16.35 2.07 0.20
CA TYR A 42 -16.13 2.36 -1.22
C TYR A 42 -17.39 2.10 -2.07
N GLY A 43 -18.05 0.94 -1.89
CA GLY A 43 -19.26 0.62 -2.62
C GLY A 43 -20.41 1.59 -2.31
N VAL A 44 -20.61 1.94 -1.04
CA VAL A 44 -21.58 2.97 -0.61
C VAL A 44 -21.24 4.32 -1.23
N LEU A 45 -19.98 4.74 -1.23
CA LEU A 45 -19.53 6.00 -1.80
C LEU A 45 -19.89 6.12 -3.29
N VAL A 46 -19.68 5.08 -4.10
CA VAL A 46 -20.00 5.07 -5.53
C VAL A 46 -21.48 5.39 -5.75
N ILE A 47 -22.37 4.77 -4.97
CA ILE A 47 -23.82 5.03 -5.04
C ILE A 47 -24.16 6.46 -4.58
N GLN A 48 -23.61 6.91 -3.48
CA GLN A 48 -23.86 8.23 -2.91
C GLN A 48 -23.39 9.39 -3.83
N LEU A 49 -22.34 9.16 -4.61
CA LEU A 49 -21.87 10.09 -5.63
C LEU A 49 -22.74 10.11 -6.90
N GLY A 50 -23.82 9.30 -6.94
CA GLY A 50 -24.70 9.18 -8.11
C GLY A 50 -24.05 8.46 -9.30
N LEU A 51 -22.94 7.73 -9.06
CA LEU A 51 -22.25 6.96 -10.09
C LEU A 51 -22.95 5.62 -10.31
N PRO A 52 -22.85 5.02 -11.51
CA PRO A 52 -23.49 3.75 -11.80
C PRO A 52 -22.88 2.63 -10.94
N TRP A 53 -23.74 1.76 -10.40
CA TRP A 53 -23.38 0.70 -9.46
C TRP A 53 -22.28 -0.25 -9.97
N TRP A 54 -22.27 -0.52 -11.28
CA TRP A 54 -21.29 -1.40 -11.92
C TRP A 54 -19.88 -0.83 -11.93
N LEU A 55 -19.72 0.48 -11.71
CA LEU A 55 -18.41 1.14 -11.70
C LEU A 55 -17.54 0.63 -10.55
N ALA A 56 -18.10 0.37 -9.37
CA ALA A 56 -17.37 -0.15 -8.24
C ALA A 56 -16.72 -1.51 -8.55
N PRO A 57 -17.46 -2.57 -8.90
CA PRO A 57 -16.83 -3.84 -9.24
C PRO A 57 -15.95 -3.78 -10.48
N ALA A 58 -16.25 -2.93 -11.46
CA ALA A 58 -15.42 -2.76 -12.65
C ALA A 58 -14.04 -2.17 -12.30
N LEU A 59 -13.98 -1.16 -11.45
CA LEU A 59 -12.71 -0.60 -10.97
C LEU A 59 -11.97 -1.59 -10.06
N SER A 60 -12.67 -2.25 -9.14
CA SER A 60 -12.07 -3.26 -8.26
C SER A 60 -11.46 -4.44 -9.01
N LEU A 61 -12.00 -4.78 -10.18
CA LEU A 61 -11.45 -5.83 -11.05
C LEU A 61 -10.41 -5.32 -12.04
N SER A 62 -10.42 -4.04 -12.43
CA SER A 62 -9.49 -3.52 -13.44
C SER A 62 -8.30 -2.79 -12.85
N ALA A 63 -8.52 -1.89 -11.89
CA ALA A 63 -7.49 -1.08 -11.27
C ALA A 63 -6.88 -1.75 -10.04
N TYR A 64 -7.71 -2.44 -9.28
CA TYR A 64 -7.34 -3.17 -8.06
C TYR A 64 -6.38 -2.41 -7.16
N SER A 65 -6.75 -1.20 -6.80
CA SER A 65 -5.98 -0.31 -5.92
C SER A 65 -6.94 0.54 -5.10
N GLY A 66 -7.23 0.15 -3.86
CA GLY A 66 -8.25 0.77 -3.02
C GLY A 66 -8.16 2.29 -2.93
N SER A 67 -6.96 2.84 -2.67
CA SER A 67 -6.75 4.29 -2.62
C SER A 67 -6.96 4.97 -3.97
N ALA A 68 -6.53 4.33 -5.07
CA ALA A 68 -6.72 4.86 -6.42
C ALA A 68 -8.20 4.80 -6.83
N GLU A 69 -8.92 3.71 -6.52
CA GLU A 69 -10.35 3.58 -6.82
C GLU A 69 -11.19 4.65 -6.12
N LEU A 70 -10.97 4.87 -4.81
CA LEU A 70 -11.61 5.96 -4.05
C LEU A 70 -11.35 7.33 -4.69
N LEU A 71 -10.13 7.56 -5.14
CA LEU A 71 -9.75 8.82 -5.75
C LEU A 71 -10.37 8.99 -7.15
N VAL A 72 -10.39 7.92 -7.97
CA VAL A 72 -11.04 7.93 -9.30
C VAL A 72 -12.50 8.28 -9.21
N VAL A 73 -13.26 7.62 -8.32
CA VAL A 73 -14.71 7.88 -8.20
C VAL A 73 -14.98 9.29 -7.69
N THR A 74 -14.16 9.81 -6.78
CA THR A 74 -14.27 11.18 -6.27
C THR A 74 -13.99 12.21 -7.36
N LEU A 75 -12.92 12.04 -8.13
CA LEU A 75 -12.56 12.93 -9.24
C LEU A 75 -13.56 12.84 -10.39
N ALA A 76 -14.10 11.65 -10.68
CA ALA A 76 -15.13 11.46 -11.70
C ALA A 76 -16.43 12.18 -11.32
N ALA A 77 -16.85 12.10 -10.06
CA ALA A 77 -18.03 12.81 -9.57
C ALA A 77 -17.88 14.34 -9.63
N GLN A 78 -16.66 14.85 -9.56
CA GLN A 78 -16.34 16.27 -9.72
C GLN A 78 -16.20 16.70 -11.20
N ASN A 79 -16.51 15.83 -12.17
CA ASN A 79 -16.32 16.07 -13.60
C ASN A 79 -14.89 16.49 -13.97
N THR A 80 -13.90 15.95 -13.27
CA THR A 80 -12.48 16.22 -13.53
C THR A 80 -12.07 15.68 -14.90
N PRO A 81 -11.29 16.42 -15.71
CA PRO A 81 -10.83 15.96 -17.01
C PRO A 81 -10.08 14.62 -16.91
N LEU A 82 -10.35 13.70 -17.84
CA LEU A 82 -9.74 12.36 -17.84
C LEU A 82 -8.21 12.38 -17.84
N ALA A 83 -7.60 13.34 -18.51
CA ALA A 83 -6.14 13.52 -18.51
C ALA A 83 -5.59 13.78 -17.10
N VAL A 84 -6.29 14.61 -16.31
CA VAL A 84 -5.91 14.91 -14.91
C VAL A 84 -6.09 13.65 -14.05
N ILE A 85 -7.19 12.91 -14.22
CA ILE A 85 -7.40 11.64 -13.53
C ILE A 85 -6.28 10.66 -13.87
N ALA A 86 -5.95 10.48 -15.15
CA ALA A 86 -4.92 9.55 -15.60
C ALA A 86 -3.54 9.86 -15.01
N VAL A 87 -3.12 11.14 -15.05
CA VAL A 87 -1.84 11.56 -14.47
C VAL A 87 -1.84 11.38 -12.95
N THR A 88 -2.93 11.74 -12.28
CA THR A 88 -3.06 11.54 -10.84
C THR A 88 -2.95 10.06 -10.46
N MET A 89 -3.62 9.17 -11.21
CA MET A 89 -3.55 7.73 -11.01
C MET A 89 -2.13 7.19 -11.22
N LEU A 90 -1.46 7.65 -12.27
CA LEU A 90 -0.06 7.26 -12.53
C LEU A 90 0.84 7.64 -11.35
N LEU A 91 0.70 8.86 -10.84
CA LEU A 91 1.52 9.35 -9.73
C LEU A 91 1.22 8.62 -8.41
N VAL A 92 -0.05 8.38 -8.10
CA VAL A 92 -0.45 7.65 -6.87
C VAL A 92 0.05 6.21 -6.90
N ASN A 93 -0.06 5.53 -8.05
CA ASN A 93 0.35 4.14 -8.21
C ASN A 93 1.84 3.98 -8.56
N PHE A 94 2.60 5.06 -8.74
CA PHE A 94 4.02 4.99 -9.09
C PHE A 94 4.84 4.20 -8.05
N ARG A 95 4.41 4.19 -6.81
CA ARG A 95 5.01 3.39 -5.72
C ARG A 95 5.01 1.89 -6.01
N LEU A 96 4.00 1.37 -6.71
CA LEU A 96 3.90 -0.07 -7.04
C LEU A 96 5.07 -0.54 -7.93
N LEU A 97 5.64 0.38 -8.72
CA LEU A 97 6.83 0.08 -9.51
C LEU A 97 8.02 -0.32 -8.62
N PHE A 98 8.19 0.35 -7.47
CA PHE A 98 9.26 0.02 -6.53
C PHE A 98 8.99 -1.29 -5.80
N PHE A 99 7.73 -1.60 -5.50
CA PHE A 99 7.37 -2.87 -4.86
C PHE A 99 7.73 -4.07 -5.75
N ALA A 100 7.57 -3.94 -7.07
CA ALA A 100 7.89 -4.99 -8.02
C ALA A 100 9.35 -5.46 -7.95
N PHE A 101 10.29 -4.61 -7.55
CA PHE A 101 11.71 -4.98 -7.41
C PHE A 101 12.00 -5.86 -6.20
N SER A 102 11.21 -5.75 -5.12
CA SER A 102 11.44 -6.49 -3.87
C SER A 102 10.43 -7.62 -3.65
N PHE A 103 9.35 -7.63 -4.42
CA PHE A 103 8.31 -8.65 -4.32
C PHE A 103 8.80 -9.99 -4.85
N PRO A 104 8.52 -11.12 -4.19
CA PRO A 104 9.07 -12.43 -4.53
C PRO A 104 8.45 -13.06 -5.79
N LEU A 105 8.40 -12.32 -6.90
CA LEU A 105 7.88 -12.81 -8.19
C LEU A 105 8.68 -13.98 -8.77
N HIS A 106 9.91 -14.19 -8.29
CA HIS A 106 10.76 -15.30 -8.73
C HIS A 106 10.20 -16.68 -8.34
N VAL A 107 9.37 -16.75 -7.28
CA VAL A 107 8.75 -18.03 -6.85
C VAL A 107 7.56 -18.42 -7.74
N ILE A 108 7.10 -17.52 -8.61
CA ILE A 108 5.93 -17.77 -9.47
C ILE A 108 6.36 -18.25 -10.84
N GLU A 109 6.09 -19.51 -11.10
CA GLU A 109 6.30 -20.14 -12.39
C GLU A 109 5.01 -20.06 -13.24
N GLY A 110 5.18 -19.83 -14.55
CA GLY A 110 4.11 -19.73 -15.52
C GLY A 110 3.68 -18.27 -15.82
N ARG A 111 3.48 -17.97 -17.10
CA ARG A 111 3.20 -16.60 -17.59
C ARG A 111 1.90 -16.02 -17.00
N VAL A 112 0.83 -16.81 -17.02
CA VAL A 112 -0.49 -16.37 -16.53
C VAL A 112 -0.46 -16.09 -15.03
N ALA A 113 0.12 -17.01 -14.24
CA ALA A 113 0.24 -16.83 -12.79
C ALA A 113 1.10 -15.60 -12.44
N ARG A 114 2.16 -15.36 -13.20
CA ARG A 114 3.03 -14.19 -13.02
C ARG A 114 2.31 -12.89 -13.37
N LEU A 115 1.56 -12.85 -14.48
CA LEU A 115 0.74 -11.69 -14.85
C LEU A 115 -0.32 -11.39 -13.80
N PHE A 116 -1.02 -12.41 -13.31
CA PHE A 116 -1.97 -12.24 -12.22
C PHE A 116 -1.29 -11.70 -10.96
N SER A 117 -0.13 -12.24 -10.59
CA SER A 117 0.60 -11.77 -9.41
C SER A 117 1.12 -10.35 -9.54
N MET A 118 1.47 -9.91 -10.73
CA MET A 118 1.84 -8.51 -11.00
C MET A 118 0.63 -7.58 -10.90
N TYR A 119 -0.51 -7.99 -11.46
CA TYR A 119 -1.77 -7.28 -11.33
C TYR A 119 -2.24 -7.20 -9.88
N ALA A 120 -2.13 -8.30 -9.13
CA ALA A 120 -2.57 -8.41 -7.74
C ALA A 120 -1.52 -7.92 -6.72
N LEU A 121 -0.56 -7.09 -7.15
CA LEU A 121 0.44 -6.48 -6.29
C LEU A 121 -0.12 -5.20 -5.67
N VAL A 122 -0.58 -5.31 -4.44
CA VAL A 122 -1.09 -4.22 -3.62
C VAL A 122 -0.19 -3.97 -2.40
N ASP A 123 -0.40 -2.84 -1.72
CA ASP A 123 0.41 -2.41 -0.58
C ASP A 123 0.49 -3.48 0.52
N GLU A 124 -0.62 -4.11 0.83
CA GLU A 124 -0.72 -5.11 1.90
C GLU A 124 -0.05 -6.43 1.50
N ALA A 125 -0.14 -6.83 0.23
CA ALA A 125 0.60 -7.97 -0.29
C ALA A 125 2.11 -7.74 -0.19
N TYR A 126 2.55 -6.54 -0.55
CA TYR A 126 3.94 -6.12 -0.37
C TYR A 126 4.35 -6.10 1.11
N ALA A 127 3.55 -5.48 1.98
CA ALA A 127 3.85 -5.39 3.40
C ALA A 127 3.99 -6.77 4.06
N LEU A 128 3.09 -7.72 3.75
CA LEU A 128 3.17 -9.09 4.25
C LEU A 128 4.41 -9.83 3.78
N THR A 129 4.80 -9.66 2.50
CA THR A 129 6.00 -10.29 1.96
C THR A 129 7.28 -9.66 2.50
N ALA A 130 7.30 -8.35 2.71
CA ALA A 130 8.42 -7.63 3.31
C ALA A 130 8.61 -7.98 4.80
N ALA A 131 7.51 -8.15 5.54
CA ALA A 131 7.55 -8.58 6.95
C ALA A 131 8.03 -10.03 7.11
N ARG A 132 7.92 -10.86 6.08
CA ARG A 132 8.34 -12.25 6.05
C ARG A 132 9.12 -12.54 4.77
N PRO A 133 10.40 -12.15 4.68
CA PRO A 133 11.16 -12.21 3.44
C PRO A 133 11.41 -13.65 2.92
N ASN A 134 11.23 -14.65 3.78
CA ASN A 134 11.48 -16.05 3.46
C ASN A 134 10.22 -16.92 3.59
N GLY A 135 10.20 -18.03 2.87
CA GLY A 135 9.15 -19.06 3.00
C GLY A 135 7.93 -18.84 2.10
N TRP A 136 8.00 -17.94 1.14
CA TRP A 136 6.96 -17.79 0.11
C TRP A 136 7.13 -18.85 -0.96
N THR A 137 6.04 -19.55 -1.23
CA THR A 137 5.90 -20.51 -2.33
C THR A 137 4.83 -20.01 -3.29
N LYS A 138 4.86 -20.46 -4.54
CA LYS A 138 3.85 -20.09 -5.54
C LYS A 138 2.41 -20.26 -5.03
N PRO A 139 1.98 -21.43 -4.47
CA PRO A 139 0.61 -21.59 -4.00
C PRO A 139 0.26 -20.68 -2.81
N ARG A 140 1.20 -20.44 -1.91
CA ARG A 140 1.02 -19.54 -0.76
C ARG A 140 0.81 -18.09 -1.19
N LEU A 141 1.65 -17.61 -2.11
CA LEU A 141 1.61 -16.25 -2.61
C LEU A 141 0.33 -15.99 -3.42
N LEU A 142 -0.04 -16.91 -4.31
CA LEU A 142 -1.27 -16.80 -5.08
C LEU A 142 -2.52 -16.87 -4.19
N ALA A 143 -2.55 -17.75 -3.18
CA ALA A 143 -3.66 -17.82 -2.23
C ALA A 143 -3.85 -16.50 -1.47
N MET A 144 -2.76 -15.88 -1.04
CA MET A 144 -2.78 -14.55 -0.42
C MET A 144 -3.42 -13.51 -1.36
N GLN A 145 -2.92 -13.41 -2.58
CA GLN A 145 -3.38 -12.42 -3.55
C GLN A 145 -4.84 -12.63 -3.97
N VAL A 146 -5.24 -13.88 -4.16
CA VAL A 146 -6.64 -14.22 -4.46
C VAL A 146 -7.56 -13.85 -3.30
N LEU A 147 -7.17 -14.13 -2.05
CA LEU A 147 -7.97 -13.77 -0.89
C LEU A 147 -8.16 -12.25 -0.78
N PHE A 148 -7.11 -11.48 -0.95
CA PHE A 148 -7.21 -10.01 -0.95
C PHE A 148 -8.14 -9.50 -2.05
N ASN A 149 -7.96 -10.01 -3.29
CA ASN A 149 -8.80 -9.61 -4.42
C ASN A 149 -10.28 -9.95 -4.21
N LEU A 150 -10.57 -11.19 -3.80
CA LEU A 150 -11.95 -11.62 -3.54
C LEU A 150 -12.58 -10.82 -2.40
N THR A 151 -11.85 -10.56 -1.32
CA THR A 151 -12.38 -9.78 -0.19
C THR A 151 -12.68 -8.35 -0.63
N TRP A 152 -11.82 -7.71 -1.41
CA TRP A 152 -12.04 -6.35 -1.91
C TRP A 152 -13.28 -6.28 -2.83
N VAL A 153 -13.33 -7.12 -3.86
CA VAL A 153 -14.43 -7.14 -4.83
C VAL A 153 -15.76 -7.50 -4.16
N THR A 154 -15.79 -8.50 -3.28
CA THR A 154 -17.03 -8.88 -2.59
C THR A 154 -17.50 -7.80 -1.63
N SER A 155 -16.59 -7.17 -0.88
CA SER A 155 -16.92 -6.07 0.03
C SER A 155 -17.45 -4.85 -0.72
N SER A 156 -16.88 -4.51 -1.87
CA SER A 156 -17.36 -3.40 -2.70
C SER A 156 -18.76 -3.68 -3.27
N LEU A 157 -19.03 -4.92 -3.72
CA LEU A 157 -20.36 -5.32 -4.18
C LEU A 157 -21.42 -5.27 -3.07
N VAL A 158 -21.07 -5.76 -1.87
CA VAL A 158 -21.97 -5.65 -0.70
C VAL A 158 -22.19 -4.18 -0.34
N GLY A 159 -21.15 -3.35 -0.41
CA GLY A 159 -21.23 -1.91 -0.19
C GLY A 159 -22.17 -1.20 -1.19
N VAL A 160 -22.07 -1.54 -2.48
CA VAL A 160 -23.00 -1.07 -3.52
C VAL A 160 -24.45 -1.46 -3.20
N SER A 161 -24.67 -2.73 -2.84
CA SER A 161 -25.99 -3.24 -2.50
C SER A 161 -26.56 -2.53 -1.26
N ALA A 162 -25.73 -2.34 -0.23
CA ALA A 162 -26.12 -1.60 0.97
C ALA A 162 -26.41 -0.12 0.64
N GLY A 163 -25.56 0.52 -0.18
CA GLY A 163 -25.73 1.92 -0.59
C GLY A 163 -27.02 2.16 -1.38
N SER A 164 -27.46 1.18 -2.18
CA SER A 164 -28.73 1.26 -2.94
C SER A 164 -29.98 1.14 -2.06
N LEU A 165 -29.86 0.54 -0.87
CA LEU A 165 -30.96 0.39 0.10
C LEU A 165 -31.07 1.59 1.06
N ILE A 166 -30.03 2.41 1.14
CA ILE A 166 -29.99 3.56 2.03
C ILE A 166 -30.59 4.77 1.27
N PRO A 167 -31.55 5.51 1.87
CA PRO A 167 -32.09 6.72 1.25
C PRO A 167 -30.97 7.73 0.94
N THR A 168 -31.10 8.38 -0.17
CA THR A 168 -30.12 9.16 -0.93
C THR A 168 -29.48 10.36 -0.24
N GLN A 169 -29.36 10.47 1.03
CA GLN A 169 -28.48 11.46 1.70
C GLN A 169 -28.27 11.04 3.14
N ILE A 170 -27.18 10.34 3.41
CA ILE A 170 -26.71 10.21 4.79
C ILE A 170 -25.92 11.48 5.09
N GLU A 171 -26.50 12.36 5.89
CA GLU A 171 -25.75 13.48 6.47
C GLU A 171 -24.54 12.94 7.24
N GLY A 172 -23.35 13.43 6.94
CA GLY A 172 -22.11 13.00 7.59
C GLY A 172 -21.30 11.92 6.85
N LEU A 173 -21.71 11.45 5.67
CA LEU A 173 -20.90 10.53 4.88
C LEU A 173 -19.57 11.17 4.46
N ASP A 174 -19.59 12.47 4.11
CA ASP A 174 -18.38 13.25 3.81
C ASP A 174 -17.42 13.30 4.98
N PHE A 175 -17.97 13.36 6.20
CA PHE A 175 -17.18 13.25 7.43
C PHE A 175 -16.57 11.85 7.60
N ALA A 176 -17.35 10.80 7.35
CA ALA A 176 -16.86 9.42 7.45
C ALA A 176 -15.71 9.15 6.47
N LEU A 177 -15.81 9.64 5.24
CA LEU A 177 -14.73 9.57 4.26
C LEU A 177 -13.49 10.36 4.68
N THR A 178 -13.69 11.58 5.16
CA THR A 178 -12.60 12.38 5.70
C THR A 178 -11.92 11.70 6.88
N ALA A 179 -12.70 11.14 7.82
CA ALA A 179 -12.18 10.38 8.95
C ALA A 179 -11.41 9.13 8.49
N LEU A 180 -11.88 8.44 7.45
CA LEU A 180 -11.18 7.30 6.85
C LEU A 180 -9.80 7.71 6.32
N PHE A 181 -9.72 8.79 5.53
CA PHE A 181 -8.45 9.27 5.01
C PHE A 181 -7.51 9.78 6.10
N ILE A 182 -8.05 10.43 7.14
CA ILE A 182 -7.26 10.83 8.31
C ILE A 182 -6.71 9.58 9.01
N THR A 183 -7.52 8.55 9.23
CA THR A 183 -7.09 7.31 9.88
C THR A 183 -5.99 6.62 9.08
N LEU A 184 -6.15 6.51 7.75
CA LEU A 184 -5.12 5.95 6.86
C LEU A 184 -3.81 6.77 6.91
N THR A 185 -3.92 8.10 6.98
CA THR A 185 -2.76 8.99 7.08
C THR A 185 -2.05 8.83 8.44
N LEU A 186 -2.81 8.72 9.52
CA LEU A 186 -2.27 8.49 10.87
C LEU A 186 -1.60 7.11 10.98
N ASP A 187 -2.19 6.08 10.36
CA ASP A 187 -1.58 4.75 10.33
C ASP A 187 -0.27 4.75 9.52
N ALA A 188 -0.24 5.43 8.38
CA ALA A 188 0.99 5.65 7.61
C ALA A 188 2.05 6.45 8.41
N ALA A 189 1.62 7.42 9.24
CA ALA A 189 2.50 8.25 10.09
C ALA A 189 2.98 7.54 11.36
N ARG A 190 2.42 6.38 11.70
CA ARG A 190 2.72 5.65 12.94
C ARG A 190 4.20 5.30 13.10
N THR A 191 4.91 5.14 11.99
CA THR A 191 6.35 4.91 12.00
C THR A 191 7.09 6.25 12.00
N ARG A 192 7.94 6.52 13.00
CA ARG A 192 8.74 7.75 13.10
C ARG A 192 9.56 8.06 11.82
N ARG A 193 9.93 7.02 11.07
CA ARG A 193 10.63 7.15 9.77
C ARG A 193 9.74 7.76 8.67
N ALA A 194 8.43 7.61 8.74
CA ALA A 194 7.49 8.14 7.77
C ALA A 194 7.08 9.60 8.05
N LEU A 195 7.25 10.06 9.31
CA LEU A 195 6.84 11.38 9.76
C LEU A 195 7.36 12.53 8.87
N PRO A 196 8.65 12.58 8.48
CA PRO A 196 9.16 13.64 7.61
C PRO A 196 8.46 13.67 6.24
N SER A 197 8.11 12.49 5.70
CA SER A 197 7.41 12.39 4.41
C SER A 197 5.95 12.83 4.53
N VAL A 198 5.29 12.53 5.65
CA VAL A 198 3.91 12.98 5.93
C VAL A 198 3.85 14.50 6.10
N LEU A 199 4.81 15.07 6.83
CA LEU A 199 4.93 16.53 6.99
C LEU A 199 5.19 17.22 5.65
N LEU A 200 6.05 16.63 4.81
CA LEU A 200 6.34 17.14 3.48
C LEU A 200 5.11 17.10 2.56
N ALA A 201 4.32 16.02 2.64
CA ALA A 201 3.06 15.90 1.91
C ALA A 201 2.05 16.98 2.35
N GLY A 202 1.89 17.17 3.67
CA GLY A 202 1.04 18.21 4.23
C GLY A 202 1.47 19.61 3.82
N ALA A 203 2.77 19.92 3.87
CA ALA A 203 3.32 21.19 3.43
C ALA A 203 3.09 21.43 1.92
N SER A 204 3.34 20.39 1.09
CA SER A 204 3.07 20.44 -0.36
C SER A 204 1.62 20.75 -0.65
N PHE A 205 0.69 20.13 0.07
CA PHE A 205 -0.74 20.38 -0.08
C PHE A 205 -1.12 21.79 0.37
N ALA A 206 -0.62 22.26 1.51
CA ALA A 206 -0.87 23.61 2.03
C ALA A 206 -0.41 24.70 1.05
N VAL A 207 0.78 24.54 0.45
CA VAL A 207 1.28 25.46 -0.58
C VAL A 207 0.35 25.50 -1.80
N THR A 208 -0.11 24.34 -2.25
CA THR A 208 -0.98 24.26 -3.45
C THR A 208 -2.38 24.82 -3.21
N MET A 209 -2.87 24.85 -1.97
CA MET A 209 -4.13 25.54 -1.64
C MET A 209 -4.10 27.02 -2.02
N VAL A 210 -2.92 27.65 -1.94
CA VAL A 210 -2.73 29.08 -2.26
C VAL A 210 -2.37 29.26 -3.74
N VAL A 211 -1.51 28.40 -4.30
CA VAL A 211 -0.91 28.61 -5.64
C VAL A 211 -1.80 28.09 -6.76
N ALA A 212 -2.51 26.98 -6.56
CA ALA A 212 -3.26 26.31 -7.62
C ALA A 212 -4.62 25.78 -7.13
N PRO A 213 -5.59 26.67 -6.85
CA PRO A 213 -6.88 26.27 -6.26
C PRO A 213 -7.73 25.37 -7.15
N THR A 214 -7.50 25.35 -8.47
CA THR A 214 -8.31 24.56 -9.43
C THR A 214 -7.81 23.11 -9.57
N GLN A 215 -6.53 22.86 -9.39
CA GLN A 215 -5.92 21.53 -9.57
C GLN A 215 -5.06 21.11 -8.36
N ARG A 216 -5.58 21.38 -7.16
CA ARG A 216 -4.86 21.24 -5.88
C ARG A 216 -4.17 19.90 -5.73
N LEU A 217 -4.87 18.78 -6.02
CA LEU A 217 -4.36 17.45 -5.79
C LEU A 217 -3.21 17.10 -6.73
N LEU A 218 -3.35 17.38 -8.03
CA LEU A 218 -2.32 17.09 -9.02
C LEU A 218 -1.04 17.89 -8.72
N VAL A 219 -1.19 19.19 -8.47
CA VAL A 219 -0.05 20.07 -8.19
C VAL A 219 0.63 19.70 -6.86
N ALA A 220 -0.17 19.38 -5.82
CA ALA A 220 0.36 18.91 -4.54
C ALA A 220 1.18 17.61 -4.70
N LEU A 221 0.68 16.68 -5.49
CA LEU A 221 1.34 15.40 -5.72
C LEU A 221 2.64 15.57 -6.52
N LEU A 222 2.64 16.40 -7.55
CA LEU A 222 3.85 16.74 -8.31
C LEU A 222 4.89 17.43 -7.43
N LEU A 223 4.47 18.40 -6.62
CA LEU A 223 5.34 19.10 -5.68
C LEU A 223 5.92 18.14 -4.65
N PHE A 224 5.10 17.26 -4.10
CA PHE A 224 5.53 16.24 -3.15
C PHE A 224 6.58 15.29 -3.74
N VAL A 225 6.35 14.79 -4.97
CA VAL A 225 7.32 13.94 -5.68
C VAL A 225 8.62 14.70 -5.95
N ALA A 226 8.53 15.95 -6.40
CA ALA A 226 9.70 16.80 -6.63
C ALA A 226 10.51 17.00 -5.33
N CYS A 227 9.84 17.24 -4.21
CA CYS A 227 10.48 17.38 -2.90
C CYS A 227 11.13 16.06 -2.44
N LEU A 228 10.50 14.91 -2.68
CA LEU A 228 11.09 13.59 -2.35
C LEU A 228 12.34 13.31 -3.18
N VAL A 229 12.30 13.59 -4.48
CA VAL A 229 13.45 13.46 -5.38
C VAL A 229 14.57 14.41 -4.95
N GLY A 230 14.24 15.67 -4.66
CA GLY A 230 15.19 16.65 -4.14
C GLY A 230 15.86 16.18 -2.85
N ARG A 231 15.08 15.67 -1.88
CA ARG A 231 15.59 15.09 -0.63
C ARG A 231 16.53 13.90 -0.90
N HIS A 232 16.16 13.02 -1.85
CA HIS A 232 17.00 11.88 -2.20
C HIS A 232 18.33 12.31 -2.82
N ILE A 233 18.34 13.31 -3.70
CA ILE A 233 19.54 13.85 -4.33
C ILE A 233 20.44 14.52 -3.28
N LEU A 234 19.87 15.32 -2.36
CA LEU A 234 20.60 15.97 -1.28
C LEU A 234 21.22 14.95 -0.32
N HIS A 235 20.51 13.86 -0.04
CA HIS A 235 21.02 12.75 0.76
C HIS A 235 22.19 12.03 0.07
N ARG A 236 22.08 11.79 -1.24
CA ARG A 236 23.18 11.20 -2.04
C ARG A 236 24.41 12.09 -2.11
N ARG A 237 24.24 13.41 -2.04
CA ARG A 237 25.35 14.39 -2.03
C ARG A 237 25.96 14.60 -0.64
N GLY A 238 25.53 13.85 0.39
CA GLY A 238 26.07 13.94 1.75
C GLY A 238 25.71 15.22 2.51
N ILE A 239 24.80 16.06 1.98
CA ILE A 239 24.40 17.32 2.57
C ILE A 239 23.42 17.11 3.74
N LEU A 240 22.67 15.99 3.72
CA LEU A 240 21.74 15.60 4.77
C LEU A 240 22.22 14.30 5.42
N HIS A 241 22.51 14.36 6.72
CA HIS A 241 22.84 13.18 7.52
C HIS A 241 21.57 12.31 7.70
N SER A 242 21.70 10.99 7.54
CA SER A 242 20.61 10.07 7.82
C SER A 242 20.34 10.01 9.32
N PRO A 243 19.07 9.92 9.77
CA PRO A 243 18.74 9.70 11.19
C PRO A 243 19.32 8.40 11.78
N GLU A 244 19.74 7.46 10.93
CA GLU A 244 20.41 6.22 11.35
C GLU A 244 21.82 6.44 11.89
N SER A 245 22.54 7.47 11.42
CA SER A 245 23.86 7.81 11.91
C SER A 245 23.82 8.43 13.32
N ALA A 246 22.73 9.09 13.67
CA ALA A 246 22.54 9.66 15.00
C ALA A 246 22.18 8.58 16.04
N ALA A 247 21.35 7.60 15.66
CA ALA A 247 20.95 6.52 16.55
C ALA A 247 22.11 5.55 16.85
N SER A 248 22.96 5.27 15.86
CA SER A 248 24.15 4.42 16.06
C SER A 248 25.28 5.12 16.84
N ALA A 249 25.35 6.45 16.80
CA ALA A 249 26.28 7.22 17.60
C ALA A 249 25.86 7.26 19.09
N ASP A 250 24.57 7.32 19.38
CA ASP A 250 24.04 7.27 20.75
C ASP A 250 24.19 5.87 21.37
N GLU A 251 24.01 4.78 20.60
CA GLU A 251 24.26 3.42 21.10
C GLU A 251 25.75 3.15 21.36
N GLN A 252 26.64 3.71 20.57
CA GLN A 252 28.10 3.57 20.79
C GLN A 252 28.61 4.46 21.92
N GLY A 253 27.95 5.58 22.20
CA GLY A 253 28.29 6.46 23.34
C GLY A 253 27.91 5.90 24.72
N GLN A 254 26.91 4.97 24.77
CA GLN A 254 26.49 4.31 26.02
C GLN A 254 27.24 3.02 26.32
N ALA A 255 28.09 2.53 25.41
CA ALA A 255 28.85 1.28 25.56
C ALA A 255 30.28 1.45 26.07
N THR A 256 30.62 2.54 26.75
CA THR A 256 31.88 2.65 27.47
C THR A 256 31.71 2.07 28.87
N PRO A 257 32.31 0.92 29.20
CA PRO A 257 32.25 0.41 30.55
C PRO A 257 33.22 1.18 31.43
N GLU A 258 32.71 1.77 32.49
CA GLU A 258 33.45 2.03 33.70
C GLU A 258 34.00 0.69 34.22
N GLY A 259 35.26 0.50 34.13
CA GLY A 259 35.92 -0.72 34.59
C GLY A 259 37.45 -0.58 34.67
N GLY A 260 37.88 0.18 35.65
CA GLY A 260 39.30 0.29 35.92
C GLY A 260 39.62 0.96 37.22
N ALA A 261 39.31 0.30 38.33
CA ALA A 261 39.98 0.60 39.61
C ALA A 261 39.69 -0.54 40.60
N GLN A 262 40.55 -1.53 40.69
CA GLN A 262 41.20 -2.05 41.90
C GLN A 262 41.97 -3.32 41.55
#